data_811c9bf0cc84fc2b4bea6f24e4c76990
#
_entry.id   811c9bf0cc84fc2b4bea6f24e4c76990
#
_cell.length_a   1.000
_cell.length_b   1.000
_cell.length_c   1.000
_cell.angle_alpha   90.00
_cell.angle_beta   90.00
_cell.angle_gamma   90.00
#
_symmetry.space_group_name_H-M   'P 1'
#
loop_
_entity.id
_entity.type
_entity.pdbx_description
1 polymer ?
#
loop_
_entity_poly.entity_id
_entity_poly.type
_entity_poly.pdbx_seq_one_letter_code
_entity_poly.pdbx_strand_id
1 'polypeptide(L)'
;MNIRPARVGDVPAIQELIRAFADRKLMIRRSLGELYESIREFFVATDDAGQVIGCAALHVFWDDLAELKCLAVSETAHGRGIGRKLLEACWDAARVLEIRTVFTLTYVAEFFEKCGYQRIDKAELPHKIWNECVRCPLFPNCNEVALIRSTSSTPITAGESVARANGLLEAIGA
;
A
#
# COMPACT_ATOMS: atom_id res chain seq x y z
N MET A 1 15.72 -14.32 -8.32
CA MET A 1 14.66 -13.49 -7.71
C MET A 1 14.04 -12.61 -8.76
N ASN A 2 12.70 -12.62 -8.89
CA ASN A 2 11.94 -11.85 -9.88
C ASN A 2 10.81 -11.06 -9.20
N ILE A 3 10.53 -9.83 -9.69
CA ILE A 3 9.35 -9.04 -9.30
C ILE A 3 8.40 -9.02 -10.49
N ARG A 4 7.13 -9.30 -10.24
CA ARG A 4 6.10 -9.34 -11.29
C ARG A 4 4.71 -9.03 -10.73
N PRO A 5 3.74 -8.65 -11.58
CA PRO A 5 2.34 -8.63 -11.17
C PRO A 5 1.91 -10.01 -10.64
N ALA A 6 1.06 -9.99 -9.62
CA ALA A 6 0.54 -11.22 -9.04
C ALA A 6 -0.43 -11.93 -9.99
N ARG A 7 -0.53 -13.24 -9.81
CA ARG A 7 -1.47 -14.12 -10.54
C ARG A 7 -2.44 -14.75 -9.54
N VAL A 8 -3.56 -15.22 -10.03
CA VAL A 8 -4.59 -15.89 -9.19
C VAL A 8 -3.98 -17.03 -8.35
N GLY A 9 -3.03 -17.78 -8.89
CA GLY A 9 -2.33 -18.86 -8.18
C GLY A 9 -1.41 -18.40 -7.04
N ASP A 10 -1.06 -17.11 -6.95
CA ASP A 10 -0.21 -16.56 -5.87
C ASP A 10 -1.02 -16.21 -4.60
N VAL A 11 -2.36 -16.13 -4.72
CA VAL A 11 -3.24 -15.66 -3.64
C VAL A 11 -3.04 -16.42 -2.31
N PRO A 12 -2.94 -17.76 -2.28
CA PRO A 12 -2.70 -18.47 -1.01
C PRO A 12 -1.37 -18.07 -0.36
N ALA A 13 -0.30 -17.89 -1.14
CA ALA A 13 1.01 -17.50 -0.62
C ALA A 13 1.02 -16.03 -0.15
N ILE A 14 0.34 -15.14 -0.86
CA ILE A 14 0.13 -13.74 -0.44
C ILE A 14 -0.61 -13.72 0.90
N GLN A 15 -1.69 -14.52 1.05
CA GLN A 15 -2.45 -14.59 2.30
C GLN A 15 -1.58 -15.05 3.46
N GLU A 16 -0.75 -16.07 3.27
CA GLU A 16 0.18 -16.56 4.30
C GLU A 16 1.17 -15.48 4.74
N LEU A 17 1.76 -14.75 3.80
CA LEU A 17 2.65 -13.62 4.10
C LEU A 17 1.93 -12.55 4.94
N ILE A 18 0.76 -12.10 4.49
CA ILE A 18 -0.03 -11.09 5.21
C ILE A 18 -0.43 -11.60 6.59
N ARG A 19 -0.87 -12.87 6.70
CA ARG A 19 -1.26 -13.50 7.96
C ARG A 19 -0.12 -13.48 8.98
N ALA A 20 1.10 -13.82 8.58
CA ALA A 20 2.26 -13.83 9.47
C ALA A 20 2.52 -12.46 10.14
N PHE A 21 2.28 -11.36 9.42
CA PHE A 21 2.37 -10.00 9.98
C PHE A 21 1.11 -9.60 10.75
N ALA A 22 -0.07 -10.01 10.29
CA ALA A 22 -1.35 -9.69 10.95
C ALA A 22 -1.48 -10.38 12.33
N ASP A 23 -0.95 -11.59 12.49
CA ASP A 23 -0.90 -12.30 13.77
C ASP A 23 -0.06 -11.56 14.82
N ARG A 24 0.89 -10.75 14.36
CA ARG A 24 1.72 -9.85 15.17
C ARG A 24 1.14 -8.44 15.30
N LYS A 25 -0.07 -8.19 14.81
CA LYS A 25 -0.75 -6.88 14.79
C LYS A 25 0.01 -5.80 14.01
N LEU A 26 0.81 -6.20 13.04
CA LEU A 26 1.58 -5.29 12.17
C LEU A 26 0.87 -5.02 10.84
N MET A 27 -0.25 -5.70 10.58
CA MET A 27 -1.02 -5.58 9.34
C MET A 27 -2.47 -6.02 9.57
N ILE A 28 -3.39 -5.53 8.76
CA ILE A 28 -4.79 -6.00 8.77
C ILE A 28 -4.86 -7.34 8.04
N ARG A 29 -5.58 -8.32 8.62
CA ARG A 29 -5.86 -9.60 7.96
C ARG A 29 -6.67 -9.38 6.69
N ARG A 30 -6.38 -10.18 5.67
CA ARG A 30 -7.16 -10.24 4.42
C ARG A 30 -7.73 -11.63 4.24
N SER A 31 -9.00 -11.70 3.89
CA SER A 31 -9.64 -12.94 3.47
C SER A 31 -9.18 -13.35 2.07
N LEU A 32 -9.34 -14.63 1.72
CA LEU A 32 -9.09 -15.09 0.34
C LEU A 32 -9.96 -14.33 -0.67
N GLY A 33 -11.24 -14.09 -0.33
CA GLY A 33 -12.15 -13.35 -1.21
C GLY A 33 -11.62 -11.95 -1.54
N GLU A 34 -11.27 -11.16 -0.52
CA GLU A 34 -10.69 -9.81 -0.71
C GLU A 34 -9.42 -9.86 -1.56
N LEU A 35 -8.56 -10.87 -1.38
CA LEU A 35 -7.33 -11.01 -2.18
C LEU A 35 -7.62 -11.40 -3.62
N TYR A 36 -8.59 -12.27 -3.87
CA TYR A 36 -9.00 -12.62 -5.26
C TYR A 36 -9.60 -11.41 -5.98
N GLU A 37 -10.44 -10.63 -5.31
CA GLU A 37 -11.07 -9.43 -5.88
C GLU A 37 -10.04 -8.35 -6.23
N SER A 38 -8.99 -8.20 -5.40
CA SER A 38 -7.95 -7.16 -5.54
C SER A 38 -6.64 -7.67 -6.15
N ILE A 39 -6.57 -8.88 -6.68
CA ILE A 39 -5.31 -9.51 -7.12
C ILE A 39 -4.54 -8.68 -8.16
N ARG A 40 -5.21 -7.89 -8.97
CA ARG A 40 -4.59 -7.05 -10.00
C ARG A 40 -3.82 -5.86 -9.41
N GLU A 41 -4.06 -5.52 -8.16
CA GLU A 41 -3.33 -4.47 -7.43
C GLU A 41 -1.97 -4.97 -6.91
N PHE A 42 -1.78 -6.30 -6.84
CA PHE A 42 -0.63 -6.90 -6.19
C PHE A 42 0.55 -7.12 -7.14
N PHE A 43 1.73 -6.90 -6.57
CA PHE A 43 3.02 -7.36 -7.07
C PHE A 43 3.59 -8.39 -6.10
N VAL A 44 4.29 -9.39 -6.64
CA VAL A 44 4.98 -10.42 -5.86
C VAL A 44 6.45 -10.47 -6.21
N ALA A 45 7.25 -10.76 -5.19
CA ALA A 45 8.64 -11.17 -5.34
C ALA A 45 8.70 -12.69 -5.26
N THR A 46 9.34 -13.33 -6.22
CA THR A 46 9.58 -14.78 -6.20
C THR A 46 11.07 -15.08 -6.13
N ASP A 47 11.42 -16.16 -5.45
CA ASP A 47 12.78 -16.71 -5.46
C ASP A 47 13.08 -17.49 -6.76
N ASP A 48 14.25 -18.11 -6.84
CA ASP A 48 14.68 -18.85 -8.03
C ASP A 48 13.92 -20.18 -8.21
N ALA A 49 13.26 -20.68 -7.17
CA ALA A 49 12.33 -21.82 -7.23
C ALA A 49 10.90 -21.40 -7.59
N GLY A 50 10.65 -20.10 -7.79
CA GLY A 50 9.31 -19.55 -8.09
C GLY A 50 8.40 -19.38 -6.89
N GLN A 51 8.89 -19.59 -5.67
CA GLN A 51 8.11 -19.40 -4.45
C GLN A 51 7.93 -17.91 -4.15
N VAL A 52 6.73 -17.50 -3.75
CA VAL A 52 6.43 -16.12 -3.35
C VAL A 52 7.09 -15.85 -2.00
N ILE A 53 8.00 -14.87 -1.98
CA ILE A 53 8.77 -14.45 -0.80
C ILE A 53 8.49 -13.01 -0.36
N GLY A 54 7.63 -12.31 -1.09
CA GLY A 54 7.17 -10.97 -0.73
C GLY A 54 6.01 -10.52 -1.61
N CYS A 55 5.25 -9.57 -1.12
CA CYS A 55 4.15 -8.93 -1.85
C CYS A 55 4.00 -7.46 -1.47
N ALA A 56 3.39 -6.68 -2.35
CA ALA A 56 2.90 -5.33 -2.10
C ALA A 56 1.69 -5.06 -3.01
N ALA A 57 0.81 -4.16 -2.63
CA ALA A 57 -0.33 -3.74 -3.44
C ALA A 57 -0.35 -2.23 -3.63
N LEU A 58 -0.77 -1.80 -4.82
CA LEU A 58 -1.10 -0.42 -5.14
C LEU A 58 -2.60 -0.31 -5.34
N HIS A 59 -3.30 0.28 -4.37
CA HIS A 59 -4.74 0.47 -4.41
C HIS A 59 -5.09 1.88 -4.86
N VAL A 60 -5.80 2.02 -5.97
CA VAL A 60 -6.23 3.32 -6.48
C VAL A 60 -7.40 3.82 -5.63
N PHE A 61 -7.24 5.00 -5.06
CA PHE A 61 -8.24 5.64 -4.21
C PHE A 61 -9.05 6.69 -4.96
N TRP A 62 -8.36 7.45 -5.82
CA TRP A 62 -8.94 8.52 -6.61
C TRP A 62 -8.18 8.72 -7.92
N ASP A 63 -8.55 9.71 -8.72
CA ASP A 63 -7.95 10.00 -10.02
C ASP A 63 -6.43 10.28 -9.96
N ASP A 64 -5.94 10.79 -8.84
CA ASP A 64 -4.53 11.15 -8.64
C ASP A 64 -3.92 10.61 -7.33
N LEU A 65 -4.67 9.76 -6.60
CA LEU A 65 -4.29 9.23 -5.28
C LEU A 65 -4.37 7.71 -5.22
N ALA A 66 -3.31 7.07 -4.77
CA ALA A 66 -3.28 5.64 -4.46
C ALA A 66 -2.65 5.36 -3.11
N GLU A 67 -2.96 4.19 -2.56
CA GLU A 67 -2.37 3.65 -1.35
C GLU A 67 -1.41 2.51 -1.70
N LEU A 68 -0.18 2.59 -1.18
CA LEU A 68 0.70 1.44 -1.11
C LEU A 68 0.41 0.70 0.19
N LYS A 69 -0.08 -0.53 0.08
CA LYS A 69 -0.47 -1.36 1.21
C LYS A 69 0.01 -2.80 1.07
N CYS A 70 -0.15 -3.59 2.13
CA CYS A 70 0.20 -5.02 2.17
C CYS A 70 1.67 -5.31 1.78
N LEU A 71 2.60 -4.38 2.06
CA LEU A 71 4.03 -4.62 1.84
C LEU A 71 4.54 -5.61 2.88
N ALA A 72 4.73 -6.84 2.48
CA ALA A 72 5.23 -7.92 3.32
C ALA A 72 6.35 -8.68 2.61
N VAL A 73 7.40 -9.03 3.35
CA VAL A 73 8.53 -9.83 2.88
C VAL A 73 8.79 -10.92 3.89
N SER A 74 8.98 -12.16 3.45
CA SER A 74 9.34 -13.28 4.31
C SER A 74 10.59 -12.95 5.15
N GLU A 75 10.58 -13.26 6.43
CA GLU A 75 11.69 -12.97 7.34
C GLU A 75 13.02 -13.59 6.86
N THR A 76 12.95 -14.78 6.26
CA THR A 76 14.13 -15.46 5.70
C THR A 76 14.72 -14.75 4.48
N ALA A 77 13.98 -13.78 3.92
CA ALA A 77 14.38 -13.01 2.75
C ALA A 77 14.67 -11.52 3.06
N HIS A 78 14.64 -11.14 4.35
CA HIS A 78 14.98 -9.77 4.78
C HIS A 78 16.42 -9.39 4.44
N GLY A 79 16.72 -8.09 4.37
CA GLY A 79 18.06 -7.57 4.08
C GLY A 79 18.49 -7.66 2.62
N ARG A 80 17.68 -8.24 1.73
CA ARG A 80 17.99 -8.45 0.29
C ARG A 80 17.41 -7.37 -0.63
N GLY A 81 16.89 -6.28 -0.08
CA GLY A 81 16.30 -5.17 -0.83
C GLY A 81 14.96 -5.47 -1.50
N ILE A 82 14.30 -6.58 -1.16
CA ILE A 82 13.05 -7.04 -1.79
C ILE A 82 11.92 -6.03 -1.57
N GLY A 83 11.75 -5.52 -0.34
CA GLY A 83 10.73 -4.52 -0.04
C GLY A 83 10.87 -3.27 -0.90
N ARG A 84 12.10 -2.78 -1.12
CA ARG A 84 12.36 -1.65 -2.00
C ARG A 84 11.96 -1.92 -3.45
N LYS A 85 12.31 -3.10 -3.96
CA LYS A 85 11.96 -3.48 -5.35
C LYS A 85 10.45 -3.64 -5.55
N LEU A 86 9.74 -4.18 -4.56
CA LEU A 86 8.27 -4.23 -4.58
C LEU A 86 7.65 -2.83 -4.58
N LEU A 87 8.20 -1.93 -3.76
CA LEU A 87 7.78 -0.54 -3.71
C LEU A 87 8.02 0.15 -5.06
N GLU A 88 9.18 -0.08 -5.69
CA GLU A 88 9.50 0.47 -7.02
C GLU A 88 8.52 -0.05 -8.09
N ALA A 89 8.14 -1.34 -8.06
CA ALA A 89 7.13 -1.88 -8.97
C ALA A 89 5.76 -1.21 -8.81
N CYS A 90 5.33 -0.94 -7.57
CA CYS A 90 4.13 -0.15 -7.29
C CYS A 90 4.25 1.29 -7.81
N TRP A 91 5.44 1.90 -7.68
CA TRP A 91 5.71 3.22 -8.23
C TRP A 91 5.58 3.29 -9.74
N ASP A 92 6.16 2.32 -10.44
CA ASP A 92 6.07 2.26 -11.90
C ASP A 92 4.63 2.06 -12.34
N ALA A 93 3.86 1.24 -11.63
CA ALA A 93 2.42 1.09 -11.88
C ALA A 93 1.65 2.41 -11.63
N ALA A 94 1.97 3.14 -10.55
CA ALA A 94 1.35 4.44 -10.28
C ALA A 94 1.62 5.45 -11.39
N ARG A 95 2.84 5.47 -11.93
CA ARG A 95 3.20 6.35 -13.08
C ARG A 95 2.44 5.98 -14.34
N VAL A 96 2.32 4.68 -14.64
CA VAL A 96 1.55 4.18 -15.80
C VAL A 96 0.08 4.57 -15.69
N LEU A 97 -0.46 4.61 -14.47
CA LEU A 97 -1.84 5.04 -14.20
C LEU A 97 -1.99 6.56 -14.05
N GLU A 98 -0.91 7.32 -14.26
CA GLU A 98 -0.86 8.79 -14.11
C GLU A 98 -1.23 9.29 -12.70
N ILE A 99 -1.11 8.42 -11.70
CA ILE A 99 -1.34 8.75 -10.30
C ILE A 99 -0.19 9.63 -9.80
N ARG A 100 -0.54 10.79 -9.23
CA ARG A 100 0.45 11.78 -8.79
C ARG A 100 0.90 11.63 -7.35
N THR A 101 0.07 11.03 -6.51
CA THR A 101 0.35 10.90 -5.08
C THR A 101 0.13 9.45 -4.63
N VAL A 102 1.12 8.89 -3.94
CA VAL A 102 0.99 7.58 -3.28
C VAL A 102 1.22 7.78 -1.79
N PHE A 103 0.24 7.40 -0.98
CA PHE A 103 0.36 7.38 0.47
C PHE A 103 0.51 5.97 1.01
N THR A 104 0.90 5.86 2.27
CA THR A 104 0.93 4.61 3.03
C THR A 104 0.69 4.88 4.51
N LEU A 105 0.08 3.92 5.21
CA LEU A 105 0.00 3.85 6.66
C LEU A 105 0.91 2.72 7.13
N THR A 106 1.82 2.99 8.07
CA THR A 106 2.86 2.02 8.42
C THR A 106 3.41 2.19 9.83
N TYR A 107 3.93 1.10 10.39
CA TYR A 107 4.74 1.09 11.61
C TYR A 107 6.25 1.25 11.33
N VAL A 108 6.69 1.15 10.08
CA VAL A 108 8.11 1.18 9.68
C VAL A 108 8.42 2.43 8.86
N ALA A 109 8.06 3.59 9.39
CA ALA A 109 8.18 4.89 8.71
C ALA A 109 9.59 5.14 8.14
N GLU A 110 10.65 4.81 8.88
CA GLU A 110 12.05 5.02 8.46
C GLU A 110 12.41 4.29 7.14
N PHE A 111 11.79 3.12 6.89
CA PHE A 111 11.98 2.42 5.62
C PHE A 111 11.42 3.24 4.46
N PHE A 112 10.23 3.79 4.61
CA PHE A 112 9.57 4.59 3.59
C PHE A 112 10.26 5.94 3.38
N GLU A 113 10.73 6.58 4.45
CA GLU A 113 11.52 7.83 4.37
C GLU A 113 12.80 7.63 3.54
N LYS A 114 13.51 6.51 3.75
CA LYS A 114 14.68 6.12 2.92
C LYS A 114 14.29 5.83 1.45
N CYS A 115 13.01 5.62 1.17
CA CYS A 115 12.46 5.45 -0.17
C CYS A 115 11.85 6.74 -0.72
N GLY A 116 12.04 7.89 -0.06
CA GLY A 116 11.62 9.22 -0.53
C GLY A 116 10.19 9.61 -0.15
N TYR A 117 9.57 8.92 0.80
CA TYR A 117 8.31 9.34 1.40
C TYR A 117 8.52 10.39 2.48
N GLN A 118 7.54 11.24 2.69
CA GLN A 118 7.50 12.27 3.73
C GLN A 118 6.32 12.02 4.66
N ARG A 119 6.52 12.26 5.96
CA ARG A 119 5.44 12.14 6.95
C ARG A 119 4.43 13.26 6.75
N ILE A 120 3.17 12.93 6.95
CA ILE A 120 2.05 13.87 6.98
C ILE A 120 1.17 13.59 8.19
N ASP A 121 0.30 14.55 8.54
CA ASP A 121 -0.75 14.29 9.50
C ASP A 121 -1.79 13.34 8.89
N LYS A 122 -2.23 12.33 9.63
CA LYS A 122 -3.31 11.44 9.19
C LYS A 122 -4.60 12.19 8.85
N ALA A 123 -4.85 13.31 9.51
CA ALA A 123 -6.01 14.16 9.24
C ALA A 123 -6.00 14.77 7.82
N GLU A 124 -4.83 14.82 7.17
CA GLU A 124 -4.71 15.26 5.78
C GLU A 124 -5.16 14.20 4.76
N LEU A 125 -5.34 12.95 5.19
CA LEU A 125 -5.81 11.88 4.33
C LEU A 125 -7.35 11.92 4.16
N PRO A 126 -7.89 11.52 3.01
CA PRO A 126 -9.35 11.49 2.77
C PRO A 126 -10.09 10.65 3.80
N HIS A 127 -11.24 11.10 4.25
CA HIS A 127 -12.09 10.37 5.22
C HIS A 127 -12.45 8.95 4.77
N LYS A 128 -12.52 8.69 3.48
CA LYS A 128 -12.81 7.36 2.90
C LYS A 128 -11.79 6.29 3.29
N ILE A 129 -10.55 6.67 3.62
CA ILE A 129 -9.49 5.74 4.08
C ILE A 129 -9.89 5.08 5.40
N TRP A 130 -10.63 5.78 6.24
CA TRP A 130 -11.07 5.29 7.55
C TRP A 130 -11.99 4.07 7.49
N ASN A 131 -12.58 3.76 6.33
CA ASN A 131 -13.44 2.58 6.17
C ASN A 131 -12.70 1.24 6.42
N GLU A 132 -11.42 1.16 6.13
CA GLU A 132 -10.60 0.00 6.52
C GLU A 132 -10.17 0.10 8.00
N CYS A 133 -9.85 1.30 8.46
CA CYS A 133 -9.42 1.54 9.83
C CYS A 133 -10.47 1.16 10.87
N VAL A 134 -11.75 1.43 10.64
CA VAL A 134 -12.83 1.03 11.59
C VAL A 134 -12.93 -0.48 11.78
N ARG A 135 -12.44 -1.29 10.83
CA ARG A 135 -12.37 -2.75 10.96
C ARG A 135 -11.07 -3.23 11.61
N CYS A 136 -10.14 -2.32 11.85
CA CYS A 136 -8.86 -2.65 12.45
C CYS A 136 -9.02 -2.83 13.97
N PRO A 137 -8.52 -3.93 14.57
CA PRO A 137 -8.61 -4.15 16.01
C PRO A 137 -7.84 -3.11 16.85
N LEU A 138 -7.00 -2.27 16.23
CA LEU A 138 -6.26 -1.20 16.90
C LEU A 138 -6.98 0.16 16.84
N PHE A 139 -8.10 0.27 16.11
CA PHE A 139 -8.88 1.51 16.06
C PHE A 139 -9.62 1.75 17.41
N PRO A 140 -9.67 3.00 17.94
CA PRO A 140 -9.11 4.24 17.39
C PRO A 140 -7.66 4.52 17.78
N ASN A 141 -7.01 3.66 18.57
CA ASN A 141 -5.68 3.87 19.15
C ASN A 141 -4.53 3.40 18.23
N CYS A 142 -4.72 3.50 16.92
CA CYS A 142 -3.71 3.13 15.93
C CYS A 142 -2.55 4.14 15.93
N ASN A 143 -1.32 3.63 16.06
CA ASN A 143 -0.08 4.40 16.06
C ASN A 143 0.74 4.26 14.76
N GLU A 144 0.13 3.79 13.66
CA GLU A 144 0.76 3.88 12.34
C GLU A 144 1.05 5.34 11.97
N VAL A 145 2.09 5.54 11.21
CA VAL A 145 2.48 6.84 10.66
C VAL A 145 1.97 6.93 9.23
N ALA A 146 1.39 8.09 8.87
CA ALA A 146 1.01 8.38 7.49
C ALA A 146 2.19 9.01 6.75
N LEU A 147 2.49 8.51 5.58
CA LEU A 147 3.51 9.06 4.70
C LEU A 147 2.98 9.17 3.28
N ILE A 148 3.49 10.16 2.54
CA ILE A 148 3.20 10.35 1.12
C ILE A 148 4.47 10.52 0.31
N ARG A 149 4.35 10.24 -0.99
CA ARG A 149 5.35 10.59 -1.99
C ARG A 149 4.65 11.00 -3.28
N SER A 150 5.16 12.05 -3.97
CA SER A 150 4.68 12.43 -5.30
C SER A 150 5.38 11.63 -6.40
N THR A 151 4.65 11.26 -7.45
CA THR A 151 5.19 10.62 -8.67
C THR A 151 5.71 11.64 -9.68
N SER A 152 5.34 12.91 -9.53
CA SER A 152 5.78 14.01 -10.40
C SER A 152 6.91 14.81 -9.75
N SER A 153 7.72 15.46 -10.57
CA SER A 153 8.75 16.40 -10.11
C SER A 153 8.18 17.69 -9.52
N THR A 154 6.91 17.97 -9.74
CA THR A 154 6.22 19.10 -9.11
C THR A 154 5.64 18.62 -7.79
N PRO A 155 6.06 19.16 -6.64
CA PRO A 155 5.49 18.78 -5.35
C PRO A 155 4.01 19.18 -5.34
N ILE A 156 3.13 18.18 -5.27
CA ILE A 156 1.72 18.41 -4.96
C ILE A 156 1.61 18.19 -3.46
N THR A 157 1.02 19.15 -2.76
CA THR A 157 0.76 18.97 -1.34
C THR A 157 -0.34 17.91 -1.18
N ALA A 158 -0.24 17.09 -0.15
CA ALA A 158 -1.29 16.11 0.18
C ALA A 158 -2.68 16.78 0.21
N GLY A 159 -2.74 18.03 0.67
CA GLY A 159 -3.96 18.83 0.73
C GLY A 159 -4.64 19.07 -0.62
N GLU A 160 -3.91 19.19 -1.72
CA GLU A 160 -4.54 19.44 -3.03
C GLU A 160 -5.23 18.20 -3.60
N SER A 161 -4.57 17.02 -3.54
CA SER A 161 -5.19 15.75 -3.98
C SER A 161 -6.38 15.36 -3.10
N VAL A 162 -6.24 15.58 -1.79
CA VAL A 162 -7.30 15.31 -0.81
C VAL A 162 -8.46 16.30 -0.94
N ALA A 163 -8.20 17.58 -1.17
CA ALA A 163 -9.24 18.58 -1.36
C ALA A 163 -10.09 18.28 -2.61
N ARG A 164 -9.48 17.80 -3.70
CA ARG A 164 -10.21 17.35 -4.88
C ARG A 164 -11.11 16.16 -4.59
N ALA A 165 -10.60 15.14 -3.89
CA ALA A 165 -11.38 13.97 -3.53
C ALA A 165 -12.58 14.32 -2.62
N ASN A 166 -12.39 15.24 -1.67
CA ASN A 166 -13.46 15.69 -0.77
C ASN A 166 -14.45 16.61 -1.48
N GLY A 167 -13.99 17.56 -2.32
CA GLY A 167 -14.86 18.48 -3.02
C GLY A 167 -15.80 17.82 -4.04
N LEU A 168 -15.40 16.71 -4.66
CA LEU A 168 -16.26 15.97 -5.59
C LEU A 168 -17.35 15.17 -4.85
N LEU A 169 -17.08 14.67 -3.64
CA LEU A 169 -18.08 14.01 -2.81
C LEU A 169 -19.19 14.98 -2.40
N GLU A 170 -18.86 16.23 -2.10
CA GLU A 170 -19.83 17.29 -1.84
C GLU A 170 -20.66 17.64 -3.10
N ALA A 171 -20.03 17.64 -4.28
CA ALA A 171 -20.68 17.98 -5.53
C ALA A 171 -21.72 16.95 -6.02
N ILE A 172 -21.58 15.67 -5.65
CA ILE A 172 -22.52 14.59 -5.99
C ILE A 172 -23.59 14.34 -4.91
N GLY A 173 -23.59 15.14 -3.83
CA GLY A 173 -24.65 15.10 -2.81
C GLY A 173 -24.68 13.82 -1.98
N ALA A 174 -23.55 13.15 -1.79
CA ALA A 174 -23.41 11.93 -1.03
C ALA A 174 -23.00 12.21 0.43
#